data_ddddc5c7fc20518c9059816a1d85c6b6
#
_entry.id   ddddc5c7fc20518c9059816a1d85c6b6
#
_cell.length_a   1.000
_cell.length_b   1.000
_cell.length_c   1.000
_cell.angle_alpha   90.00
_cell.angle_beta   90.00
_cell.angle_gamma   90.00
#
_symmetry.space_group_name_H-M   'P 1'
#
loop_
_entity.id
_entity.type
_entity.pdbx_description
1 polymer ?
#
loop_
_entity_poly.entity_id
_entity_poly.type
_entity_poly.pdbx_seq_one_letter_code
_entity_poly.pdbx_strand_id
1 'polypeptide(L)'
;MYSLEYSGQFKRDLKLMAKRGLNIEEMRTVLNFLANEGQVPASYLPHVLKGKYAGIWECHINPDWLLMYDITDSIKLVRLVRTGTHSDLFKK
;
A
#
# COMPACT_ATOMS: atom_id res chain seq x y z
N MET A 1 -4.17 13.01 12.06
CA MET A 1 -3.86 11.59 12.01
C MET A 1 -4.95 10.85 11.21
N TYR A 2 -4.57 9.84 10.46
CA TYR A 2 -5.48 9.08 9.61
C TYR A 2 -5.76 7.70 10.20
N SER A 3 -6.98 7.23 10.07
CA SER A 3 -7.32 5.86 10.42
C SER A 3 -6.92 4.95 9.26
N LEU A 4 -6.48 3.74 9.56
CA LEU A 4 -6.14 2.75 8.54
C LEU A 4 -7.23 1.68 8.50
N GLU A 5 -7.67 1.35 7.29
CA GLU A 5 -8.62 0.27 7.07
C GLU A 5 -7.97 -0.78 6.17
N TYR A 6 -8.07 -2.04 6.56
CA TYR A 6 -7.41 -3.13 5.84
C TYR A 6 -8.44 -3.95 5.09
N SER A 7 -8.35 -3.97 3.76
CA SER A 7 -9.25 -4.82 2.97
C SER A 7 -8.93 -6.30 3.25
N GLY A 8 -9.91 -7.16 3.00
CA GLY A 8 -9.68 -8.59 3.15
C GLY A 8 -8.58 -9.08 2.22
N GLN A 9 -8.55 -8.55 1.00
CA GLN A 9 -7.51 -8.93 0.04
C GLN A 9 -6.13 -8.47 0.52
N PHE A 10 -6.03 -7.25 1.06
CA PHE A 10 -4.75 -6.77 1.61
C PHE A 10 -4.24 -7.70 2.70
N LYS A 11 -5.13 -8.13 3.60
CA LYS A 11 -4.72 -9.03 4.69
C LYS A 11 -4.18 -10.35 4.15
N ARG A 12 -4.82 -10.91 3.14
CA ARG A 12 -4.35 -12.14 2.49
C ARG A 12 -3.02 -11.92 1.77
N ASP A 13 -2.91 -10.79 1.06
CA ASP A 13 -1.67 -10.43 0.37
C ASP A 13 -0.51 -10.31 1.35
N LEU A 14 -0.73 -9.62 2.47
CA LEU A 14 0.33 -9.40 3.46
C LEU A 14 0.80 -10.71 4.07
N LYS A 15 -0.13 -11.61 4.33
CA LYS A 15 0.20 -12.93 4.85
C LYS A 15 1.09 -13.68 3.87
N LEU A 16 0.79 -13.58 2.57
CA LEU A 16 1.61 -14.21 1.54
C LEU A 16 3.01 -13.60 1.48
N MET A 17 3.10 -12.27 1.59
CA MET A 17 4.40 -11.59 1.57
C MET A 17 5.26 -12.03 2.76
N ALA A 18 4.65 -12.14 3.94
CA ALA A 18 5.35 -12.62 5.13
C ALA A 18 5.85 -14.05 4.92
N LYS A 19 5.04 -14.89 4.29
CA LYS A 19 5.39 -16.27 4.01
C LYS A 19 6.58 -16.38 3.05
N ARG A 20 6.68 -15.43 2.11
CA ARG A 20 7.81 -15.36 1.18
C ARG A 20 9.08 -14.80 1.82
N GLY A 21 9.02 -14.36 3.07
CA GLY A 21 10.18 -13.86 3.79
C GLY A 21 10.43 -12.37 3.65
N LEU A 22 9.46 -11.61 3.13
CA LEU A 22 9.63 -10.17 3.04
C LEU A 22 9.61 -9.54 4.42
N ASN A 23 10.36 -8.45 4.58
CA ASN A 23 10.51 -7.79 5.89
C ASN A 23 9.26 -6.98 6.23
N ILE A 24 8.41 -7.52 7.10
CA ILE A 24 7.16 -6.87 7.49
C ILE A 24 7.40 -5.54 8.21
N GLU A 25 8.57 -5.33 8.82
CA GLU A 25 8.89 -4.05 9.44
C GLU A 25 8.97 -2.93 8.41
N GLU A 26 9.37 -3.23 7.17
CA GLU A 26 9.36 -2.23 6.11
C GLU A 26 7.93 -1.78 5.80
N MET A 27 6.99 -2.73 5.78
CA MET A 27 5.57 -2.41 5.61
C MET A 27 5.08 -1.54 6.77
N ARG A 28 5.44 -1.92 8.00
CA ARG A 28 5.01 -1.19 9.19
C ARG A 28 5.46 0.26 9.12
N THR A 29 6.69 0.50 8.69
CA THR A 29 7.22 1.85 8.54
C THR A 29 6.36 2.67 7.58
N VAL A 30 6.03 2.10 6.43
CA VAL A 30 5.20 2.77 5.43
C VAL A 30 3.80 3.06 5.99
N LEU A 31 3.20 2.08 6.67
CA LEU A 31 1.87 2.26 7.27
C LEU A 31 1.88 3.36 8.32
N ASN A 32 2.97 3.51 9.07
CA ASN A 32 3.09 4.59 10.06
C ASN A 32 3.07 5.97 9.40
N PHE A 33 3.73 6.13 8.25
CA PHE A 33 3.66 7.38 7.51
C PHE A 33 2.22 7.68 7.09
N LEU A 34 1.52 6.68 6.58
CA LEU A 34 0.13 6.86 6.15
C LEU A 34 -0.78 7.21 7.33
N ALA A 35 -0.59 6.54 8.47
CA ALA A 35 -1.39 6.81 9.66
C ALA A 35 -1.14 8.21 10.21
N ASN A 36 0.10 8.66 10.21
CA ASN A 36 0.44 9.96 10.80
C ASN A 36 0.18 11.11 9.86
N GLU A 37 0.40 10.95 8.57
CA GLU A 37 0.42 12.06 7.61
C GLU A 37 -0.52 11.90 6.42
N GLY A 38 -1.08 10.72 6.22
CA GLY A 38 -1.91 10.46 5.04
C GLY A 38 -1.13 10.41 3.74
N GLN A 39 0.19 10.32 3.83
CA GLN A 39 1.08 10.25 2.66
C GLN A 39 2.40 9.62 3.06
N VAL A 40 3.16 9.22 2.06
CA VAL A 40 4.49 8.63 2.27
C VAL A 40 5.56 9.55 1.70
N PRO A 41 6.80 9.49 2.23
CA PRO A 41 7.92 10.25 1.67
C PRO A 41 8.14 9.95 0.19
N ALA A 42 8.69 10.91 -0.54
CA ALA A 42 8.95 10.81 -1.96
C ALA A 42 9.86 9.62 -2.32
N SER A 43 10.70 9.19 -1.38
CA SER A 43 11.61 8.05 -1.62
C SER A 43 10.85 6.74 -1.89
N TYR A 44 9.58 6.65 -1.48
CA TYR A 44 8.75 5.48 -1.77
C TYR A 44 8.02 5.60 -3.10
N LEU A 45 8.28 6.64 -3.89
CA LEU A 45 7.73 6.84 -5.23
C LEU A 45 6.20 6.78 -5.30
N PRO A 46 5.48 7.52 -4.44
CA PRO A 46 4.01 7.46 -4.47
C PRO A 46 3.46 8.11 -5.75
N HIS A 47 2.46 7.46 -6.34
CA HIS A 47 1.79 7.99 -7.52
C HIS A 47 0.38 7.40 -7.63
N VAL A 48 -0.47 8.10 -8.37
CA VAL A 48 -1.84 7.66 -8.63
C VAL A 48 -1.87 6.80 -9.87
N LEU A 49 -2.53 5.65 -9.78
CA LEU A 49 -2.64 4.71 -10.88
C LEU A 49 -3.68 5.16 -11.90
N LYS A 50 -3.58 4.62 -13.10
CA LYS A 50 -4.51 4.87 -14.20
C LYS A 50 -5.14 3.55 -14.63
N GLY A 51 -6.10 3.62 -15.55
CA GLY A 51 -6.74 2.43 -16.09
C GLY A 51 -7.61 1.73 -15.07
N LYS A 52 -7.46 0.43 -14.94
CA LYS A 52 -8.28 -0.40 -14.07
C LYS A 52 -8.29 0.08 -12.61
N TYR A 53 -7.17 0.61 -12.14
CA TYR A 53 -7.03 1.07 -10.76
C TYR A 53 -7.01 2.60 -10.66
N ALA A 54 -7.64 3.29 -11.61
CA ALA A 54 -7.66 4.75 -11.62
C ALA A 54 -8.08 5.32 -10.27
N GLY A 55 -7.33 6.30 -9.78
CA GLY A 55 -7.62 6.95 -8.51
C GLY A 55 -7.00 6.29 -7.29
N ILE A 56 -6.50 5.07 -7.43
CA ILE A 56 -5.81 4.36 -6.34
C ILE A 56 -4.35 4.77 -6.35
N TRP A 57 -3.80 5.02 -5.16
CA TRP A 57 -2.38 5.32 -4.99
C TRP A 57 -1.57 4.04 -4.94
N GLU A 58 -0.32 4.14 -5.38
CA GLU A 58 0.64 3.06 -5.25
C GLU A 58 1.97 3.63 -4.79
N CYS A 59 2.66 2.94 -3.89
CA CYS A 59 4.03 3.28 -3.53
C CYS A 59 4.89 2.03 -3.51
N HIS A 60 6.20 2.22 -3.51
CA HIS A 60 7.17 1.12 -3.50
C HIS A 60 7.74 0.98 -2.10
N ILE A 61 7.43 -0.12 -1.42
CA ILE A 61 8.03 -0.42 -0.12
C ILE A 61 9.50 -0.75 -0.35
N ASN A 62 9.77 -1.51 -1.41
CA ASN A 62 11.10 -1.68 -1.99
C ASN A 62 10.90 -1.85 -3.50
N PRO A 63 11.97 -1.98 -4.31
CA PRO A 63 11.82 -1.95 -5.77
C PRO A 63 10.78 -2.87 -6.38
N ASP A 64 10.53 -4.05 -5.77
CA ASP A 64 9.51 -4.95 -6.29
C ASP A 64 8.47 -5.34 -5.25
N TRP A 65 8.24 -4.49 -4.24
CA TRP A 65 7.16 -4.71 -3.28
C TRP A 65 6.32 -3.47 -3.22
N LEU A 66 5.11 -3.56 -3.75
CA LEU A 66 4.20 -2.44 -3.92
C LEU A 66 3.09 -2.44 -2.89
N LEU A 67 2.58 -1.26 -2.59
CA LEU A 67 1.40 -1.08 -1.74
C LEU A 67 0.41 -0.20 -2.49
N MET A 68 -0.82 -0.70 -2.64
CA MET A 68 -1.93 0.07 -3.21
C MET A 68 -2.82 0.55 -2.09
N TYR A 69 -3.16 1.83 -2.10
CA TYR A 69 -4.00 2.42 -1.06
C TYR A 69 -4.86 3.54 -1.60
N ASP A 70 -5.94 3.82 -0.90
CA ASP A 70 -6.90 4.87 -1.25
C ASP A 70 -7.01 5.83 -0.07
N ILE A 71 -7.14 7.12 -0.35
CA ILE A 71 -7.18 8.15 0.69
C ILE A 71 -8.47 8.94 0.57
N THR A 72 -9.20 9.05 1.68
CA THR A 72 -10.36 9.92 1.76
C THR A 72 -10.06 10.99 2.81
N ASP A 73 -9.59 12.14 2.34
CA ASP A 73 -9.14 13.21 3.23
C ASP A 73 -10.25 13.80 4.10
N SER A 74 -11.46 13.85 3.58
CA SER A 74 -12.58 14.44 4.34
C SER A 74 -12.86 13.74 5.66
N ILE A 75 -12.58 12.44 5.74
CA ILE A 75 -12.77 11.65 6.96
C ILE A 75 -11.47 11.10 7.51
N LYS A 76 -10.34 11.54 6.97
CA LYS A 76 -9.01 11.10 7.40
C LYS A 76 -8.88 9.59 7.43
N LEU A 77 -9.21 8.95 6.32
CA LEU A 77 -9.17 7.49 6.19
C LEU A 77 -8.21 7.07 5.08
N VAL A 78 -7.34 6.12 5.38
CA VAL A 78 -6.51 5.44 4.38
C VAL A 78 -6.94 3.98 4.34
N ARG A 79 -7.35 3.53 3.17
CA ARG A 79 -7.73 2.14 2.96
C ARG A 79 -6.62 1.40 2.25
N LEU A 80 -6.10 0.34 2.88
CA LEU A 80 -5.07 -0.49 2.29
C LEU A 80 -5.77 -1.50 1.39
N VAL A 81 -5.50 -1.42 0.09
CA VAL A 81 -6.25 -2.16 -0.92
C VAL A 81 -5.56 -3.47 -1.28
N ARG A 82 -4.28 -3.42 -1.66
CA ARG A 82 -3.51 -4.60 -2.02
C ARG A 82 -2.03 -4.37 -1.74
N THR A 83 -1.29 -5.47 -1.60
CA THR A 83 0.17 -5.42 -1.60
C THR A 83 0.71 -6.67 -2.29
N GLY A 84 1.86 -6.53 -2.92
CA GLY A 84 2.49 -7.64 -3.64
C GLY A 84 3.58 -7.14 -4.57
N THR A 85 4.16 -8.08 -5.32
CA THR A 85 5.14 -7.73 -6.34
C THR A 85 4.41 -7.23 -7.59
N HIS A 86 5.16 -6.71 -8.57
CA HIS A 86 4.57 -6.32 -9.84
C HIS A 86 3.81 -7.49 -10.48
N SER A 87 4.39 -8.69 -10.41
CA SER A 87 3.72 -9.88 -10.97
C SER A 87 2.44 -10.21 -10.25
N ASP A 88 2.40 -10.02 -8.93
CA ASP A 88 1.19 -10.30 -8.15
C ASP A 88 0.06 -9.35 -8.50
N LEU A 89 0.37 -8.07 -8.68
CA LEU A 89 -0.64 -7.02 -8.82
C LEU A 89 -1.00 -6.72 -10.27
N PHE A 90 -0.03 -6.85 -11.18
CA PHE A 90 -0.21 -6.48 -12.58
C PHE A 90 0.08 -7.69 -13.49
N LYS A 91 -0.48 -8.79 -13.13
CA LYS A 91 -0.32 -10.02 -13.87
C LYS A 91 -0.76 -9.87 -15.33
N LYS A 92 0.07 -10.33 -16.22
CA LYS A 92 -0.24 -10.30 -17.66
C LYS A 92 -0.82 -11.63 -18.12
#